data_5eaaa0fe18b5396378e10b7d648da57f
#
_entry.id   5eaaa0fe18b5396378e10b7d648da57f
#
_cell.length_a   1.000
_cell.length_b   1.000
_cell.length_c   1.000
_cell.angle_alpha   90.00
_cell.angle_beta   90.00
_cell.angle_gamma   90.00
#
_symmetry.space_group_name_H-M   'P 1'
#
loop_
_entity.id
_entity.type
_entity.pdbx_description
1 polymer ?
#
loop_
_entity_poly.entity_id
_entity_poly.type
_entity_poly.pdbx_seq_one_letter_code
_entity_poly.pdbx_strand_id
1 'polypeptide(L)'
;MAGVNNSFSARPYRVYTALLTQTGTDAPVVTVLENTLGFTPVWTRNDEGNYGVVEINGYPLDKTTLMVTSYPDSDISGVVLGGNEIQLETYSKTFSSLKDGILDDTTIEIRVYN
;
A
#
# COMPACT_ATOMS: atom_id res chain seq x y z
N MET A 1 16.10 25.94 14.62
CA MET A 1 15.87 26.85 13.52
C MET A 1 14.46 26.65 12.96
N ALA A 2 13.68 27.68 13.02
CA ALA A 2 12.26 27.60 12.70
C ALA A 2 11.97 27.25 11.23
N GLY A 3 12.77 27.74 10.30
CA GLY A 3 12.55 27.46 8.87
C GLY A 3 12.62 26.00 8.50
N VAL A 4 13.46 25.23 9.18
CA VAL A 4 13.59 23.81 8.94
C VAL A 4 12.30 23.09 9.38
N ASN A 5 11.78 23.44 10.54
CA ASN A 5 10.54 22.84 11.04
C ASN A 5 9.35 23.15 10.13
N ASN A 6 9.30 24.37 9.62
CA ASN A 6 8.24 24.77 8.69
C ASN A 6 8.32 24.00 7.39
N SER A 7 9.53 23.66 6.93
CA SER A 7 9.70 22.86 5.72
C SER A 7 9.10 21.46 5.88
N PHE A 8 9.23 20.85 7.05
CA PHE A 8 8.67 19.51 7.28
C PHE A 8 7.15 19.53 7.34
N SER A 9 6.56 20.59 7.93
CA SER A 9 5.11 20.69 8.02
C SER A 9 4.46 21.13 6.72
N ALA A 10 5.26 21.52 5.72
CA ALA A 10 4.76 22.02 4.45
C ALA A 10 4.58 20.93 3.38
N ARG A 11 4.64 19.65 3.72
CA ARG A 11 4.38 18.58 2.77
C ARG A 11 2.99 18.73 2.15
N PRO A 12 2.89 18.65 0.81
CA PRO A 12 1.59 18.78 0.13
C PRO A 12 0.75 17.51 0.24
N TYR A 13 1.19 16.52 0.98
CA TYR A 13 0.50 15.23 1.09
C TYR A 13 0.70 14.61 2.46
N ARG A 14 -0.24 13.73 2.81
CA ARG A 14 -0.09 12.78 3.91
C ARG A 14 0.46 11.48 3.31
N VAL A 15 1.21 10.72 4.09
CA VAL A 15 1.92 9.56 3.55
C VAL A 15 1.84 8.36 4.47
N TYR A 16 1.78 7.19 3.85
CA TYR A 16 1.90 5.90 4.52
C TYR A 16 2.98 5.11 3.78
N THR A 17 4.05 4.76 4.48
CA THR A 17 5.14 3.95 3.93
C THR A 17 5.29 2.73 4.81
N ALA A 18 5.28 1.54 4.20
CA ALA A 18 5.30 0.30 4.94
C ALA A 18 5.96 -0.83 4.15
N LEU A 19 6.35 -1.88 4.88
CA LEU A 19 6.84 -3.13 4.31
C LEU A 19 5.79 -4.20 4.56
N LEU A 20 5.45 -4.97 3.54
CA LEU A 20 4.46 -6.03 3.62
C LEU A 20 5.09 -7.38 3.37
N THR A 21 4.76 -8.36 4.21
CA THR A 21 5.11 -9.76 4.01
C THR A 21 3.85 -10.60 4.15
N GLN A 22 3.61 -11.49 3.19
CA GLN A 22 2.42 -12.35 3.20
C GLN A 22 2.84 -13.79 2.98
N THR A 23 2.35 -14.69 3.83
CA THR A 23 2.65 -16.13 3.76
C THR A 23 1.36 -16.94 3.85
N GLY A 24 1.34 -18.07 3.13
CA GLY A 24 0.21 -18.98 3.14
C GLY A 24 -1.08 -18.27 2.74
N THR A 25 -2.12 -18.43 3.57
CA THR A 25 -3.41 -17.78 3.37
C THR A 25 -3.68 -16.69 4.41
N ASP A 26 -2.64 -16.19 5.04
CA ASP A 26 -2.76 -15.17 6.06
C ASP A 26 -2.89 -13.77 5.45
N ALA A 27 -3.46 -12.86 6.21
CA ALA A 27 -3.41 -11.45 5.86
C ALA A 27 -1.95 -10.97 5.87
N PRO A 28 -1.60 -9.97 5.05
CA PRO A 28 -0.26 -9.41 5.09
C PRO A 28 0.13 -8.91 6.48
N VAL A 29 1.36 -9.21 6.87
CA VAL A 29 1.97 -8.63 8.07
C VAL A 29 2.66 -7.34 7.65
N VAL A 30 2.42 -6.27 8.39
CA VAL A 30 2.91 -4.95 8.02
C VAL A 30 3.91 -4.42 9.03
N THR A 31 5.00 -3.85 8.52
CA THR A 31 5.92 -3.01 9.29
C THR A 31 5.74 -1.58 8.80
N VAL A 32 5.13 -0.74 9.62
CA VAL A 32 4.88 0.66 9.26
C VAL A 32 6.13 1.48 9.50
N LEU A 33 6.65 2.13 8.45
CA LEU A 33 7.81 3.01 8.55
C LEU A 33 7.39 4.45 8.80
N GLU A 34 6.30 4.89 8.19
CA GLU A 34 5.74 6.23 8.40
C GLU A 34 4.25 6.20 8.14
N ASN A 35 3.46 6.88 8.97
CA ASN A 35 2.03 7.02 8.74
C ASN A 35 1.54 8.37 9.24
N THR A 36 1.20 9.25 8.30
CA THR A 36 0.59 10.56 8.58
C THR A 36 -0.80 10.67 7.98
N LEU A 37 -1.42 9.54 7.61
CA LEU A 37 -2.75 9.54 6.97
C LEU A 37 -3.86 10.05 7.89
N GLY A 38 -3.71 9.85 9.20
CA GLY A 38 -4.76 10.18 10.17
C GLY A 38 -5.62 8.98 10.52
N PHE A 39 -5.37 7.83 9.93
CA PHE A 39 -5.98 6.54 10.25
C PHE A 39 -4.94 5.44 10.04
N THR A 40 -5.20 4.26 10.56
CA THR A 40 -4.28 3.12 10.46
C THR A 40 -4.83 2.11 9.46
N PRO A 41 -4.21 1.96 8.29
CA PRO A 41 -4.59 0.90 7.35
C PRO A 41 -4.42 -0.48 7.98
N VAL A 42 -5.45 -1.32 7.86
CA VAL A 42 -5.43 -2.71 8.32
C VAL A 42 -5.54 -3.61 7.08
N TRP A 43 -4.49 -4.38 6.83
CA TRP A 43 -4.40 -5.22 5.64
C TRP A 43 -5.20 -6.50 5.83
N THR A 44 -5.95 -6.88 4.80
CA THR A 44 -6.71 -8.12 4.78
C THR A 44 -6.38 -8.92 3.52
N ARG A 45 -6.57 -10.23 3.58
CA ARG A 45 -6.52 -11.09 2.40
C ARG A 45 -7.94 -11.30 1.91
N ASN A 46 -8.20 -10.86 0.69
CA ASN A 46 -9.52 -10.97 0.08
C ASN A 46 -9.67 -12.30 -0.69
N ASP A 47 -8.59 -12.73 -1.33
CA ASP A 47 -8.51 -13.95 -2.11
C ASP A 47 -7.05 -14.25 -2.39
N GLU A 48 -6.75 -15.35 -3.08
CA GLU A 48 -5.37 -15.67 -3.47
C GLU A 48 -4.76 -14.54 -4.29
N GLY A 49 -3.62 -14.02 -3.81
CA GLY A 49 -2.94 -12.92 -4.47
C GLY A 49 -3.71 -11.61 -4.50
N ASN A 50 -4.68 -11.43 -3.62
CA ASN A 50 -5.48 -10.20 -3.55
C ASN A 50 -5.61 -9.74 -2.11
N TYR A 51 -5.10 -8.54 -1.83
CA TYR A 51 -5.06 -7.98 -0.49
C TYR A 51 -5.58 -6.56 -0.51
N GLY A 52 -6.15 -6.09 0.61
CA GLY A 52 -6.70 -4.75 0.63
C GLY A 52 -6.67 -4.07 1.97
N VAL A 53 -6.81 -2.75 1.92
CA VAL A 53 -7.05 -1.89 3.08
C VAL A 53 -8.24 -0.99 2.76
N VAL A 54 -9.19 -0.93 3.69
CA VAL A 54 -10.42 -0.17 3.52
C VAL A 54 -10.45 0.99 4.49
N GLU A 55 -10.77 2.18 3.99
CA GLU A 55 -11.03 3.36 4.80
C GLU A 55 -12.01 4.23 4.03
N ILE A 56 -13.23 4.38 4.53
CA ILE A 56 -14.29 5.15 3.87
C ILE A 56 -13.79 6.59 3.62
N ASN A 57 -13.79 7.01 2.35
CA ASN A 57 -13.30 8.30 1.90
C ASN A 57 -11.82 8.55 2.24
N GLY A 58 -11.08 7.50 2.56
CA GLY A 58 -9.67 7.63 2.96
C GLY A 58 -8.72 7.83 1.81
N TYR A 59 -9.11 7.42 0.59
CA TYR A 59 -8.24 7.43 -0.58
C TYR A 59 -8.91 8.11 -1.78
N PRO A 60 -9.07 9.46 -1.75
CA PRO A 60 -9.73 10.17 -2.86
C PRO A 60 -9.01 9.88 -4.19
N LEU A 61 -9.77 9.50 -5.22
CA LEU A 61 -9.21 9.06 -6.50
C LEU A 61 -8.34 10.13 -7.17
N ASP A 62 -8.74 11.39 -7.06
CA ASP A 62 -8.05 12.52 -7.71
C ASP A 62 -6.84 13.02 -6.91
N LYS A 63 -6.58 12.45 -5.73
CA LYS A 63 -5.54 12.94 -4.81
C LYS A 63 -4.63 11.84 -4.28
N THR A 64 -4.87 10.57 -4.62
CA THR A 64 -4.14 9.45 -4.06
C THR A 64 -3.19 8.86 -5.09
N THR A 65 -1.92 8.72 -4.71
CA THR A 65 -0.93 8.00 -5.51
C THR A 65 -0.43 6.78 -4.74
N LEU A 66 -0.05 5.75 -5.48
CA LEU A 66 0.35 4.47 -4.91
C LEU A 66 1.60 3.98 -5.63
N MET A 67 2.61 3.60 -4.85
CA MET A 67 3.85 3.01 -5.36
C MET A 67 4.11 1.69 -4.65
N VAL A 68 4.47 0.66 -5.42
CA VAL A 68 4.75 -0.68 -4.91
C VAL A 68 5.97 -1.24 -5.63
N THR A 69 6.86 -1.89 -4.89
CA THR A 69 8.03 -2.58 -5.47
C THR A 69 7.58 -3.90 -6.10
N SER A 70 8.10 -4.19 -7.28
CA SER A 70 7.90 -5.48 -7.97
C SER A 70 9.18 -6.29 -8.02
N TYR A 71 9.04 -7.61 -8.24
CA TYR A 71 10.15 -8.55 -8.35
C TYR A 71 10.25 -9.10 -9.78
N PRO A 72 11.45 -9.61 -10.20
CA PRO A 72 11.65 -10.08 -11.59
C PRO A 72 10.67 -11.14 -12.07
N ASP A 73 10.28 -12.07 -11.21
CA ASP A 73 9.40 -13.20 -11.58
C ASP A 73 7.93 -12.94 -11.24
N SER A 74 7.60 -11.74 -10.80
CA SER A 74 6.27 -11.42 -10.29
C SER A 74 5.89 -10.00 -10.64
N ASP A 75 4.60 -9.77 -10.81
CA ASP A 75 4.04 -8.44 -10.94
C ASP A 75 3.20 -8.14 -9.71
N ILE A 76 3.44 -6.99 -9.10
CA ILE A 76 2.62 -6.48 -8.02
C ILE A 76 1.99 -5.20 -8.52
N SER A 77 0.68 -5.17 -8.55
CA SER A 77 -0.07 -3.98 -8.97
C SER A 77 -1.00 -3.52 -7.88
N GLY A 78 -1.18 -2.21 -7.80
CA GLY A 78 -2.10 -1.61 -6.85
C GLY A 78 -3.14 -0.75 -7.54
N VAL A 79 -4.32 -0.68 -6.96
CA VAL A 79 -5.41 0.12 -7.48
C VAL A 79 -6.18 0.77 -6.33
N VAL A 80 -6.63 2.00 -6.56
CA VAL A 80 -7.51 2.71 -5.63
C VAL A 80 -8.94 2.51 -6.13
N LEU A 81 -9.80 1.94 -5.30
CA LEU A 81 -11.18 1.60 -5.65
C LEU A 81 -12.15 2.55 -4.96
N GLY A 82 -12.84 3.36 -5.77
CA GLY A 82 -13.94 4.20 -5.30
C GLY A 82 -13.61 5.17 -4.17
N GLY A 83 -12.34 5.48 -3.96
CA GLY A 83 -11.91 6.36 -2.88
C GLY A 83 -11.94 5.74 -1.50
N ASN A 84 -12.33 4.47 -1.37
CA ASN A 84 -12.56 3.80 -0.09
C ASN A 84 -11.64 2.63 0.16
N GLU A 85 -10.91 2.17 -0.83
CA GLU A 85 -10.10 0.96 -0.70
C GLU A 85 -8.88 1.03 -1.59
N ILE A 86 -7.77 0.46 -1.11
CA ILE A 86 -6.62 0.16 -1.94
C ILE A 86 -6.48 -1.35 -1.98
N GLN A 87 -6.35 -1.92 -3.19
CA GLN A 87 -6.10 -3.33 -3.39
C GLN A 87 -4.74 -3.55 -4.03
N LEU A 88 -4.06 -4.61 -3.60
CA LEU A 88 -2.85 -5.13 -4.23
C LEU A 88 -3.15 -6.49 -4.82
N GLU A 89 -2.68 -6.71 -6.04
CA GLU A 89 -2.70 -8.03 -6.66
C GLU A 89 -1.27 -8.48 -6.90
N THR A 90 -0.98 -9.74 -6.55
CA THR A 90 0.33 -10.35 -6.73
C THR A 90 0.21 -11.48 -7.74
N TYR A 91 0.85 -11.28 -8.89
CA TYR A 91 0.77 -12.20 -10.04
C TYR A 91 2.11 -12.90 -10.22
N SER A 92 2.07 -14.22 -10.34
CA SER A 92 3.26 -15.02 -10.63
C SER A 92 3.39 -15.23 -12.15
N LYS A 93 4.49 -14.79 -12.72
CA LYS A 93 4.79 -15.04 -14.15
C LYS A 93 5.03 -16.52 -14.40
N THR A 94 5.62 -17.22 -13.42
CA THR A 94 5.90 -18.66 -13.52
C THR A 94 4.61 -19.47 -13.65
N PHE A 95 3.60 -19.15 -12.85
CA PHE A 95 2.33 -19.90 -12.85
C PHE A 95 1.25 -19.24 -13.69
N SER A 96 1.50 -18.05 -14.23
CA SER A 96 0.55 -17.26 -15.04
C SER A 96 -0.78 -17.07 -14.30
N SER A 97 -0.70 -16.77 -13.01
CA SER A 97 -1.90 -16.60 -12.17
C SER A 97 -1.58 -15.75 -10.93
N LEU A 98 -2.62 -15.27 -10.28
CA LEU A 98 -2.49 -14.65 -8.96
C LEU A 98 -2.03 -15.70 -7.95
N LYS A 99 -1.09 -15.32 -7.10
CA LYS A 99 -0.48 -16.21 -6.12
C LYS A 99 -0.25 -15.52 -4.80
N ASP A 100 -0.46 -16.27 -3.71
CA ASP A 100 -0.01 -15.89 -2.39
C ASP A 100 1.49 -16.11 -2.24
N GLY A 101 2.09 -15.53 -1.20
CA GLY A 101 3.47 -15.75 -0.83
C GLY A 101 4.49 -14.93 -1.60
N ILE A 102 4.04 -13.96 -2.41
CA ILE A 102 4.92 -13.12 -3.23
C ILE A 102 5.45 -11.92 -2.44
N LEU A 103 4.61 -11.33 -1.58
CA LEU A 103 5.03 -10.17 -0.79
C LEU A 103 6.07 -10.60 0.24
N ASP A 104 7.26 -10.01 0.19
CA ASP A 104 8.34 -10.29 1.12
C ASP A 104 9.11 -9.00 1.37
N ASP A 105 8.89 -8.38 2.52
CA ASP A 105 9.37 -7.04 2.85
C ASP A 105 9.14 -6.06 1.68
N THR A 106 7.98 -6.20 1.06
CA THR A 106 7.62 -5.41 -0.12
C THR A 106 7.24 -4.00 0.28
N THR A 107 7.93 -3.02 -0.29
CA THR A 107 7.66 -1.62 0.01
C THR A 107 6.36 -1.16 -0.66
N ILE A 108 5.50 -0.53 0.11
CA ILE A 108 4.35 0.21 -0.40
C ILE A 108 4.39 1.64 0.12
N GLU A 109 4.04 2.58 -0.74
CA GLU A 109 3.87 3.98 -0.34
C GLU A 109 2.55 4.50 -0.89
N ILE A 110 1.75 5.06 -0.01
CA ILE A 110 0.46 5.70 -0.34
C ILE A 110 0.59 7.17 0.02
N ARG A 111 0.33 8.05 -0.95
CA ARG A 111 0.30 9.49 -0.72
C ARG A 111 -1.10 10.02 -1.01
N VAL A 112 -1.64 10.78 -0.08
CA VAL A 112 -2.93 11.47 -0.26
C VAL A 112 -2.63 12.96 -0.25
N TYR A 113 -2.74 13.58 -1.42
CA TYR A 113 -2.42 15.00 -1.58
C TYR A 113 -3.54 15.89 -1.03
N ASN A 114 -3.15 17.09 -0.62
CA ASN A 114 -4.08 18.08 -0.06
C ASN A 114 -4.98 18.70 -1.12
#